data_4721288ac6b839616737135e2d755417
#
_entry.id   4721288ac6b839616737135e2d755417
#
_cell.length_a   1.000
_cell.length_b   1.000
_cell.length_c   1.000
_cell.angle_alpha   90.00
_cell.angle_beta   90.00
_cell.angle_gamma   90.00
#
_symmetry.space_group_name_H-M   'P 1'
#
loop_
_entity.id
_entity.type
_entity.pdbx_description
1 polymer ?
#
loop_
_entity_poly.entity_id
_entity_poly.type
_entity_poly.pdbx_seq_one_letter_code
_entity_poly.pdbx_strand_id
1 'polypeptide(L)'
;MTELARVSSALLELSDGQGSPRSAAFNDIYHAADGPAEVTRVFMAPARLAERFAAAGNDTMTIAELGFGTALNFAVLADTFVGCAPAGARLHFISVEKYPIADPEFTAIARQRAVDLPVYDALAKHYPARLAGWHRRHFHAGRVTLSLYYGDAADGLADLVRRMARSVDHWLLDGFAPARNPDMWRDGLFRDIARLSSAGTTACTFSAAGRVRRGLERAGFQVRKVDQRPHKRHSTAAFYKGSRKGPLPTFRAPSEVTVMGAGLAGSCVARALAERGMDVRLVDDPARPATEIPAATVNPRLLADGSAQARQRLRSYLYSIHWLDRFHATACHGVLQLPGGRNTAPRLELLAAQYHDMGPWVRSVDAATAASVTGVPMRVGGLLLPGACTVDIGRLIRELREHPRIHLRAPEPTQVEPAQPRILCTGAAISEFEETGYLELLPVWGELQQVQITGGPRLPLVGDGFITPWGGGYSVGSSYEQSPWTPGRARAFNLDRFESWWANTIDAPLRYEAIGRVRGCRAVTSDRSPVIGPLHDPTGAPRKNQFISTGHGSHGTISAPFAADCLAAVLNGEFSVLDAEEDACVSGLRFLQRQARRGLRHGARPPAEEFG
;
A
#
# COMPACT_ATOMS: atom_id res chain seq x y z
N MET A 1 -10.86 23.15 8.35
CA MET A 1 -10.01 21.92 8.20
C MET A 1 -10.69 21.08 7.15
N THR A 2 -9.98 20.67 6.12
CA THR A 2 -10.49 19.71 5.13
C THR A 2 -10.66 18.36 5.84
N GLU A 3 -11.85 17.76 5.75
CA GLU A 3 -12.07 16.40 6.27
C GLU A 3 -11.36 15.37 5.39
N LEU A 4 -10.96 14.25 6.00
CA LEU A 4 -10.51 13.10 5.23
C LEU A 4 -11.62 12.63 4.30
N ALA A 5 -11.31 12.43 3.02
CA ALA A 5 -12.27 11.93 2.05
C ALA A 5 -12.67 10.49 2.41
N ARG A 6 -13.82 10.34 3.05
CA ARG A 6 -14.43 9.06 3.42
C ARG A 6 -15.42 8.63 2.36
N VAL A 7 -15.61 7.32 2.23
CA VAL A 7 -16.69 6.75 1.43
C VAL A 7 -17.77 6.17 2.35
N SER A 8 -19.04 6.35 1.95
CA SER A 8 -20.17 5.76 2.66
C SER A 8 -20.19 4.26 2.48
N SER A 9 -20.61 3.51 3.51
CA SER A 9 -20.82 2.07 3.39
C SER A 9 -22.06 1.74 2.57
N ALA A 10 -22.05 0.55 1.98
CA ALA A 10 -23.26 -0.06 1.45
C ALA A 10 -24.31 -0.27 2.57
N LEU A 11 -25.57 -0.03 2.24
CA LEU A 11 -26.69 -0.46 3.07
C LEU A 11 -27.06 -1.89 2.67
N LEU A 12 -26.63 -2.85 3.49
CA LEU A 12 -26.75 -4.28 3.21
C LEU A 12 -27.95 -4.88 3.94
N GLU A 13 -28.78 -5.62 3.23
CA GLU A 13 -29.80 -6.50 3.79
C GLU A 13 -29.27 -7.94 3.71
N LEU A 14 -29.03 -8.55 4.86
CA LEU A 14 -28.72 -9.97 4.98
C LEU A 14 -30.04 -10.68 5.28
N SER A 15 -30.52 -11.54 4.39
CA SER A 15 -31.67 -12.40 4.69
C SER A 15 -31.26 -13.49 5.70
N ASP A 16 -32.10 -13.75 6.69
CA ASP A 16 -31.94 -14.86 7.64
C ASP A 16 -31.93 -16.18 6.86
N GLY A 17 -30.78 -16.82 6.79
CA GLY A 17 -30.58 -18.06 6.03
C GLY A 17 -29.94 -17.84 4.66
N GLN A 18 -29.75 -18.87 3.87
CA GLN A 18 -28.94 -18.99 2.63
C GLN A 18 -29.26 -18.01 1.48
N GLY A 19 -29.84 -16.83 1.74
CA GLY A 19 -30.15 -15.81 0.73
C GLY A 19 -28.93 -15.02 0.27
N SER A 20 -28.96 -14.56 -1.00
CA SER A 20 -27.94 -13.66 -1.54
C SER A 20 -27.99 -12.29 -0.86
N PRO A 21 -26.85 -11.68 -0.50
CA PRO A 21 -26.81 -10.32 0.03
C PRO A 21 -27.50 -9.33 -0.92
N ARG A 22 -28.26 -8.39 -0.37
CA ARG A 22 -29.03 -7.42 -1.13
C ARG A 22 -28.64 -5.99 -0.76
N SER A 23 -28.57 -5.12 -1.74
CA SER A 23 -28.41 -3.70 -1.52
C SER A 23 -29.77 -3.04 -1.29
N ALA A 24 -29.98 -2.44 -0.12
CA ALA A 24 -31.19 -1.65 0.15
C ALA A 24 -31.26 -0.40 -0.74
N ALA A 25 -30.12 0.27 -0.97
CA ALA A 25 -30.05 1.49 -1.77
C ALA A 25 -30.44 1.28 -3.24
N PHE A 26 -30.05 0.16 -3.83
CA PHE A 26 -30.34 -0.17 -5.23
C PHE A 26 -31.51 -1.15 -5.40
N ASN A 27 -32.01 -1.70 -4.30
CA ASN A 27 -33.04 -2.74 -4.28
C ASN A 27 -32.73 -3.91 -5.23
N ASP A 28 -31.47 -4.38 -5.21
CA ASP A 28 -30.94 -5.42 -6.10
C ASP A 28 -30.03 -6.38 -5.33
N ILE A 29 -29.81 -7.58 -5.84
CA ILE A 29 -28.94 -8.60 -5.25
C ILE A 29 -27.49 -8.41 -5.73
N TYR A 30 -26.50 -8.74 -4.89
CA TYR A 30 -25.10 -8.70 -5.28
C TYR A 30 -24.70 -9.85 -6.22
N HIS A 31 -25.30 -11.02 -6.07
CA HIS A 31 -25.08 -12.20 -6.92
C HIS A 31 -26.26 -13.18 -6.81
N ALA A 32 -26.39 -14.09 -7.76
CA ALA A 32 -27.36 -15.18 -7.68
C ALA A 32 -27.03 -16.17 -6.55
N ALA A 33 -27.97 -17.06 -6.21
CA ALA A 33 -27.78 -18.08 -5.17
C ALA A 33 -26.60 -19.03 -5.49
N ASP A 34 -26.37 -19.32 -6.78
CA ASP A 34 -25.25 -20.13 -7.30
C ASP A 34 -23.97 -19.29 -7.60
N GLY A 35 -23.76 -18.20 -6.87
CA GLY A 35 -22.76 -17.15 -7.12
C GLY A 35 -21.47 -17.56 -7.83
N PRO A 36 -20.61 -18.48 -7.32
CA PRO A 36 -19.38 -18.89 -8.01
C PRO A 36 -19.63 -19.50 -9.40
N ALA A 37 -20.71 -20.27 -9.56
CA ALA A 37 -21.10 -20.84 -10.85
C ALA A 37 -21.60 -19.74 -11.81
N GLU A 38 -22.31 -18.73 -11.31
CA GLU A 38 -22.71 -17.56 -12.10
C GLU A 38 -21.47 -16.80 -12.61
N VAL A 39 -20.47 -16.53 -11.77
CA VAL A 39 -19.22 -15.88 -12.19
C VAL A 39 -18.56 -16.65 -13.33
N THR A 40 -18.42 -17.95 -13.18
CA THR A 40 -17.84 -18.81 -14.22
C THR A 40 -18.65 -18.75 -15.51
N ARG A 41 -19.95 -18.90 -15.44
CA ARG A 41 -20.84 -18.95 -16.60
C ARG A 41 -20.97 -17.62 -17.32
N VAL A 42 -21.05 -16.50 -16.58
CA VAL A 42 -21.33 -15.17 -17.14
C VAL A 42 -20.06 -14.43 -17.54
N PHE A 43 -19.05 -14.48 -16.71
CA PHE A 43 -17.87 -13.64 -16.88
C PHE A 43 -16.65 -14.40 -17.42
N MET A 44 -16.45 -15.66 -17.03
CA MET A 44 -15.23 -16.40 -17.40
C MET A 44 -15.39 -17.20 -18.70
N ALA A 45 -16.40 -18.07 -18.79
CA ALA A 45 -16.56 -19.01 -19.90
C ALA A 45 -16.72 -18.31 -21.27
N PRO A 46 -17.50 -17.21 -21.42
CA PRO A 46 -17.63 -16.54 -22.71
C PRO A 46 -16.33 -15.91 -23.23
N ALA A 47 -15.41 -15.59 -22.33
CA ALA A 47 -14.08 -15.04 -22.61
C ALA A 47 -12.97 -16.10 -22.56
N ARG A 48 -13.28 -17.36 -22.25
CA ARG A 48 -12.35 -18.48 -22.12
C ARG A 48 -11.22 -18.18 -21.16
N LEU A 49 -11.54 -17.58 -19.98
CA LEU A 49 -10.50 -17.09 -19.06
C LEU A 49 -9.65 -18.23 -18.49
N ALA A 50 -10.23 -19.36 -18.16
CA ALA A 50 -9.45 -20.49 -17.61
C ALA A 50 -8.37 -20.97 -18.60
N GLU A 51 -8.71 -21.08 -19.90
CA GLU A 51 -7.74 -21.44 -20.93
C GLU A 51 -6.69 -20.34 -21.14
N ARG A 52 -7.10 -19.08 -21.07
CA ARG A 52 -6.16 -17.94 -21.14
C ARG A 52 -5.23 -17.89 -19.95
N PHE A 53 -5.69 -18.23 -18.76
CA PHE A 53 -4.85 -18.36 -17.56
C PHE A 53 -3.83 -19.50 -17.71
N ALA A 54 -4.29 -20.66 -18.18
CA ALA A 54 -3.40 -21.80 -18.40
C ALA A 54 -2.35 -21.54 -19.50
N ALA A 55 -2.69 -20.72 -20.49
CA ALA A 55 -1.78 -20.32 -21.57
C ALA A 55 -0.95 -19.08 -21.25
N ALA A 56 -1.12 -18.46 -20.07
CA ALA A 56 -0.37 -17.28 -19.68
C ALA A 56 1.13 -17.60 -19.58
N GLY A 57 1.97 -16.71 -20.12
CA GLY A 57 3.42 -16.77 -19.94
C GLY A 57 3.83 -16.21 -18.56
N ASN A 58 5.05 -15.68 -18.49
CA ASN A 58 5.56 -15.03 -17.28
C ASN A 58 5.12 -13.54 -17.16
N ASP A 59 4.16 -13.11 -17.95
CA ASP A 59 3.68 -11.72 -17.95
C ASP A 59 2.51 -11.52 -16.96
N THR A 60 2.10 -10.28 -16.80
CA THR A 60 0.97 -9.89 -15.97
C THR A 60 -0.29 -9.81 -16.82
N MET A 61 -1.30 -10.61 -16.49
CA MET A 61 -2.65 -10.45 -17.04
C MET A 61 -3.42 -9.44 -16.20
N THR A 62 -3.99 -8.44 -16.86
CA THR A 62 -4.77 -7.38 -16.21
C THR A 62 -6.25 -7.58 -16.44
N ILE A 63 -7.01 -7.76 -15.37
CA ILE A 63 -8.47 -7.87 -15.38
C ILE A 63 -9.05 -6.68 -14.63
N ALA A 64 -10.10 -6.06 -15.17
CA ALA A 64 -10.75 -4.95 -14.51
C ALA A 64 -12.27 -5.19 -14.36
N GLU A 65 -12.81 -4.65 -13.28
CA GLU A 65 -14.19 -4.83 -12.85
C GLU A 65 -14.85 -3.51 -12.51
N LEU A 66 -16.14 -3.40 -12.77
CA LEU A 66 -17.00 -2.33 -12.26
C LEU A 66 -17.94 -2.90 -11.20
N GLY A 67 -17.78 -2.48 -9.94
CA GLY A 67 -18.56 -2.97 -8.80
C GLY A 67 -17.88 -4.15 -8.10
N PHE A 68 -17.13 -3.88 -7.02
CA PHE A 68 -16.46 -4.92 -6.24
C PHE A 68 -17.43 -5.74 -5.38
N GLY A 69 -18.44 -5.07 -4.83
CA GLY A 69 -19.50 -5.68 -4.04
C GLY A 69 -18.99 -6.60 -2.93
N THR A 70 -19.39 -7.86 -2.97
CA THR A 70 -18.96 -8.90 -2.03
C THR A 70 -17.60 -9.52 -2.36
N ALA A 71 -16.86 -9.00 -3.34
CA ALA A 71 -15.60 -9.54 -3.86
C ALA A 71 -15.71 -10.91 -4.55
N LEU A 72 -16.90 -11.37 -4.91
CA LEU A 72 -17.09 -12.72 -5.43
C LEU A 72 -16.34 -12.96 -6.75
N ASN A 73 -16.44 -12.02 -7.70
CA ASN A 73 -15.70 -12.12 -8.96
C ASN A 73 -14.20 -12.21 -8.74
N PHE A 74 -13.65 -11.33 -7.89
CA PHE A 74 -12.23 -11.36 -7.53
C PHE A 74 -11.83 -12.72 -6.96
N ALA A 75 -12.57 -13.24 -5.99
CA ALA A 75 -12.24 -14.49 -5.32
C ALA A 75 -12.25 -15.68 -6.30
N VAL A 76 -13.30 -15.83 -7.10
CA VAL A 76 -13.40 -16.91 -8.10
C VAL A 76 -12.26 -16.82 -9.14
N LEU A 77 -11.97 -15.62 -9.64
CA LEU A 77 -10.92 -15.44 -10.64
C LEU A 77 -9.51 -15.67 -10.04
N ALA A 78 -9.27 -15.19 -8.83
CA ALA A 78 -7.98 -15.37 -8.15
C ALA A 78 -7.68 -16.86 -7.89
N ASP A 79 -8.63 -17.60 -7.33
CA ASP A 79 -8.46 -19.02 -7.05
C ASP A 79 -8.34 -19.85 -8.35
N THR A 80 -9.15 -19.53 -9.37
CA THR A 80 -9.03 -20.17 -10.70
C THR A 80 -7.65 -19.88 -11.32
N PHE A 81 -7.19 -18.63 -11.26
CA PHE A 81 -5.88 -18.24 -11.80
C PHE A 81 -4.75 -19.00 -11.11
N VAL A 82 -4.74 -19.05 -9.79
CA VAL A 82 -3.70 -19.76 -9.03
C VAL A 82 -3.71 -21.26 -9.31
N GLY A 83 -4.91 -21.83 -9.52
CA GLY A 83 -5.09 -23.25 -9.79
C GLY A 83 -4.64 -23.71 -11.19
N CYS A 84 -4.69 -22.83 -12.20
CA CYS A 84 -4.40 -23.23 -13.58
C CYS A 84 -3.26 -22.46 -14.27
N ALA A 85 -2.91 -21.25 -13.80
CA ALA A 85 -1.87 -20.45 -14.43
C ALA A 85 -0.45 -20.91 -14.03
N PRO A 86 0.55 -20.85 -14.94
CA PRO A 86 1.94 -21.16 -14.64
C PRO A 86 2.46 -20.35 -13.44
N ALA A 87 3.42 -20.90 -12.71
CA ALA A 87 3.96 -20.28 -11.50
C ALA A 87 4.55 -18.87 -11.72
N GLY A 88 5.08 -18.60 -12.92
CA GLY A 88 5.62 -17.29 -13.31
C GLY A 88 4.57 -16.26 -13.75
N ALA A 89 3.32 -16.69 -14.01
CA ALA A 89 2.23 -15.80 -14.40
C ALA A 89 1.71 -14.99 -13.22
N ARG A 90 1.23 -13.77 -13.50
CA ARG A 90 0.68 -12.84 -12.50
C ARG A 90 -0.68 -12.34 -12.93
N LEU A 91 -1.54 -12.08 -11.94
CA LEU A 91 -2.85 -11.46 -12.12
C LEU A 91 -2.85 -10.09 -11.44
N HIS A 92 -3.14 -9.04 -12.20
CA HIS A 92 -3.49 -7.75 -11.66
C HIS A 92 -5.00 -7.55 -11.82
N PHE A 93 -5.73 -7.62 -10.71
CA PHE A 93 -7.18 -7.40 -10.67
C PHE A 93 -7.44 -5.97 -10.21
N ILE A 94 -8.15 -5.20 -11.02
CA ILE A 94 -8.51 -3.80 -10.75
C ILE A 94 -10.02 -3.76 -10.55
N SER A 95 -10.50 -3.15 -9.48
CA SER A 95 -11.95 -2.96 -9.29
C SER A 95 -12.27 -1.56 -8.77
N VAL A 96 -13.47 -1.10 -8.98
CA VAL A 96 -13.99 0.16 -8.46
C VAL A 96 -15.26 -0.11 -7.65
N GLU A 97 -15.39 0.56 -6.48
CA GLU A 97 -16.54 0.41 -5.59
C GLU A 97 -16.91 1.75 -4.96
N LYS A 98 -18.15 2.17 -5.15
CA LYS A 98 -18.63 3.45 -4.62
C LYS A 98 -19.08 3.35 -3.16
N TYR A 99 -19.65 2.21 -2.78
CA TYR A 99 -20.22 1.96 -1.47
C TYR A 99 -19.68 0.64 -0.92
N PRO A 100 -18.45 0.60 -0.40
CA PRO A 100 -17.88 -0.63 0.13
C PRO A 100 -18.73 -1.18 1.28
N ILE A 101 -18.84 -2.50 1.35
CA ILE A 101 -19.50 -3.18 2.46
C ILE A 101 -18.73 -2.85 3.74
N ALA A 102 -19.41 -2.60 4.85
CA ALA A 102 -18.74 -2.33 6.11
C ALA A 102 -18.00 -3.58 6.62
N ASP A 103 -16.92 -3.36 7.39
CA ASP A 103 -15.99 -4.41 7.79
C ASP A 103 -16.66 -5.60 8.52
N PRO A 104 -17.57 -5.41 9.50
CA PRO A 104 -18.22 -6.52 10.16
C PRO A 104 -19.06 -7.39 9.22
N GLU A 105 -19.84 -6.77 8.33
CA GLU A 105 -20.67 -7.46 7.35
C GLU A 105 -19.82 -8.18 6.29
N PHE A 106 -18.75 -7.51 5.81
CA PHE A 106 -17.82 -8.14 4.89
C PHE A 106 -17.13 -9.36 5.52
N THR A 107 -16.69 -9.24 6.77
CA THR A 107 -16.08 -10.35 7.51
C THR A 107 -17.04 -11.53 7.69
N ALA A 108 -18.33 -11.27 7.92
CA ALA A 108 -19.35 -12.33 8.01
C ALA A 108 -19.53 -13.06 6.67
N ILE A 109 -19.62 -12.32 5.56
CA ILE A 109 -19.70 -12.88 4.20
C ILE A 109 -18.43 -13.69 3.88
N ALA A 110 -17.28 -13.15 4.18
CA ALA A 110 -15.99 -13.79 3.90
C ALA A 110 -15.85 -15.13 4.64
N ARG A 111 -16.20 -15.20 5.92
CA ARG A 111 -16.18 -16.46 6.71
C ARG A 111 -17.05 -17.55 6.10
N GLN A 112 -18.24 -17.17 5.60
CA GLN A 112 -19.13 -18.12 4.93
C GLN A 112 -18.53 -18.62 3.61
N ARG A 113 -17.85 -17.75 2.86
CA ARG A 113 -17.32 -18.06 1.52
C ARG A 113 -15.93 -18.70 1.54
N ALA A 114 -15.16 -18.50 2.59
CA ALA A 114 -13.78 -19.01 2.70
C ALA A 114 -13.69 -20.53 2.62
N VAL A 115 -14.77 -21.26 2.92
CA VAL A 115 -14.83 -22.74 2.80
C VAL A 115 -14.58 -23.18 1.36
N ASP A 116 -15.16 -22.46 0.39
CA ASP A 116 -15.07 -22.81 -1.03
C ASP A 116 -14.02 -21.95 -1.78
N LEU A 117 -13.71 -20.77 -1.27
CA LEU A 117 -12.84 -19.76 -1.88
C LEU A 117 -11.84 -19.23 -0.83
N PRO A 118 -10.71 -19.91 -0.61
CA PRO A 118 -9.76 -19.60 0.46
C PRO A 118 -9.19 -18.18 0.47
N VAL A 119 -9.15 -17.50 -0.67
CA VAL A 119 -8.67 -16.10 -0.75
C VAL A 119 -9.49 -15.14 0.13
N TYR A 120 -10.73 -15.50 0.47
CA TYR A 120 -11.57 -14.69 1.36
C TYR A 120 -11.00 -14.54 2.78
N ASP A 121 -10.30 -15.54 3.31
CA ASP A 121 -9.67 -15.43 4.64
C ASP A 121 -8.61 -14.32 4.66
N ALA A 122 -7.75 -14.30 3.63
CA ALA A 122 -6.74 -13.28 3.50
C ALA A 122 -7.36 -11.91 3.21
N LEU A 123 -8.42 -11.86 2.39
CA LEU A 123 -9.10 -10.60 2.06
C LEU A 123 -9.82 -10.02 3.27
N ALA A 124 -10.50 -10.85 4.10
CA ALA A 124 -11.17 -10.39 5.32
C ALA A 124 -10.17 -9.82 6.34
N LYS A 125 -9.03 -10.50 6.52
CA LYS A 125 -7.97 -10.04 7.41
C LYS A 125 -7.42 -8.66 7.01
N HIS A 126 -7.44 -8.35 5.71
CA HIS A 126 -6.81 -7.17 5.14
C HIS A 126 -7.77 -6.31 4.31
N TYR A 127 -9.07 -6.37 4.64
CA TYR A 127 -10.07 -5.59 3.93
C TYR A 127 -9.73 -4.10 3.99
N PRO A 128 -9.77 -3.37 2.86
CA PRO A 128 -9.33 -1.97 2.85
C PRO A 128 -10.21 -1.07 3.73
N ALA A 129 -9.58 -0.19 4.50
CA ALA A 129 -10.29 0.85 5.25
C ALA A 129 -11.05 1.78 4.29
N ARG A 130 -12.17 2.38 4.74
CA ARG A 130 -13.05 3.24 3.94
C ARG A 130 -12.48 4.64 3.64
N LEU A 131 -11.25 4.67 3.15
CA LEU A 131 -10.57 5.85 2.64
C LEU A 131 -10.79 5.95 1.13
N ALA A 132 -11.25 7.10 0.63
CA ALA A 132 -11.41 7.31 -0.81
C ALA A 132 -10.10 7.16 -1.59
N GLY A 133 -10.20 6.73 -2.85
CA GLY A 133 -9.07 6.51 -3.74
C GLY A 133 -8.59 5.06 -3.78
N TRP A 134 -7.37 4.86 -4.29
CA TRP A 134 -6.83 3.54 -4.55
C TRP A 134 -6.28 2.85 -3.32
N HIS A 135 -6.56 1.54 -3.21
CA HIS A 135 -5.98 0.59 -2.27
C HIS A 135 -5.32 -0.55 -3.02
N ARG A 136 -4.20 -1.09 -2.51
CA ARG A 136 -3.56 -2.26 -3.09
C ARG A 136 -3.32 -3.34 -2.05
N ARG A 137 -3.57 -4.59 -2.46
CA ARG A 137 -3.34 -5.79 -1.66
C ARG A 137 -2.69 -6.87 -2.53
N HIS A 138 -1.85 -7.69 -1.92
CA HIS A 138 -1.15 -8.78 -2.58
C HIS A 138 -1.54 -10.10 -1.93
N PHE A 139 -1.83 -11.09 -2.77
CA PHE A 139 -2.26 -12.42 -2.38
C PHE A 139 -1.37 -13.47 -3.05
N HIS A 140 -1.39 -14.71 -2.56
CA HIS A 140 -0.68 -15.85 -3.15
C HIS A 140 0.80 -15.55 -3.42
N ALA A 141 1.51 -15.08 -2.38
CA ALA A 141 2.92 -14.69 -2.43
C ALA A 141 3.26 -13.64 -3.52
N GLY A 142 2.31 -12.72 -3.81
CA GLY A 142 2.50 -11.64 -4.80
C GLY A 142 2.05 -12.00 -6.23
N ARG A 143 1.62 -13.25 -6.49
CA ARG A 143 1.10 -13.66 -7.81
C ARG A 143 -0.22 -12.99 -8.19
N VAL A 144 -1.03 -12.59 -7.20
CA VAL A 144 -2.30 -11.89 -7.40
C VAL A 144 -2.23 -10.54 -6.72
N THR A 145 -2.43 -9.47 -7.48
CA THR A 145 -2.51 -8.10 -6.98
C THR A 145 -3.94 -7.59 -7.18
N LEU A 146 -4.58 -7.12 -6.11
CA LEU A 146 -5.84 -6.40 -6.13
C LEU A 146 -5.56 -4.90 -6.01
N SER A 147 -6.02 -4.10 -6.98
CA SER A 147 -6.11 -2.64 -6.88
C SER A 147 -7.58 -2.24 -6.83
N LEU A 148 -8.02 -1.70 -5.71
CA LEU A 148 -9.42 -1.36 -5.46
C LEU A 148 -9.56 0.15 -5.27
N TYR A 149 -10.40 0.78 -6.09
CA TYR A 149 -10.75 2.19 -5.97
C TYR A 149 -12.03 2.36 -5.17
N TYR A 150 -11.97 3.11 -4.11
CA TYR A 150 -13.15 3.53 -3.38
C TYR A 150 -13.60 4.92 -3.83
N GLY A 151 -14.71 4.98 -4.57
CA GLY A 151 -15.28 6.19 -5.15
C GLY A 151 -16.09 5.92 -6.41
N ASP A 152 -16.45 6.99 -7.12
CA ASP A 152 -17.22 6.87 -8.37
C ASP A 152 -16.41 6.19 -9.48
N ALA A 153 -17.02 5.29 -10.21
CA ALA A 153 -16.36 4.55 -11.29
C ALA A 153 -15.81 5.46 -12.39
N ALA A 154 -16.49 6.58 -12.69
CA ALA A 154 -16.00 7.52 -13.69
C ALA A 154 -14.66 8.18 -13.26
N ASP A 155 -14.51 8.51 -11.97
CA ASP A 155 -13.28 9.10 -11.43
C ASP A 155 -12.14 8.06 -11.45
N GLY A 156 -12.42 6.83 -11.00
CA GLY A 156 -11.45 5.74 -11.00
C GLY A 156 -10.95 5.41 -12.41
N LEU A 157 -11.86 5.27 -13.40
CA LEU A 157 -11.48 4.98 -14.79
C LEU A 157 -10.75 6.16 -15.45
N ALA A 158 -11.18 7.40 -15.20
CA ALA A 158 -10.50 8.58 -15.71
C ALA A 158 -9.06 8.69 -15.18
N ASP A 159 -8.85 8.28 -13.92
CA ASP A 159 -7.53 8.22 -13.32
C ASP A 159 -6.65 7.14 -13.97
N LEU A 160 -7.17 5.93 -14.19
CA LEU A 160 -6.47 4.87 -14.92
C LEU A 160 -6.09 5.28 -16.34
N VAL A 161 -6.99 5.93 -17.08
CA VAL A 161 -6.72 6.43 -18.45
C VAL A 161 -5.51 7.38 -18.50
N ARG A 162 -5.30 8.14 -17.42
CA ARG A 162 -4.16 9.08 -17.35
C ARG A 162 -2.83 8.41 -17.00
N ARG A 163 -2.85 7.33 -16.22
CA ARG A 163 -1.66 6.84 -15.53
C ARG A 163 -1.25 5.41 -15.87
N MET A 164 -2.15 4.60 -16.39
CA MET A 164 -1.88 3.20 -16.68
C MET A 164 -1.26 3.05 -18.07
N ALA A 165 -0.12 2.38 -18.17
CA ALA A 165 0.55 2.10 -19.43
C ALA A 165 0.16 0.74 -20.03
N ARG A 166 -0.30 -0.22 -19.20
CA ARG A 166 -0.81 -1.51 -19.65
C ARG A 166 -2.28 -1.42 -20.03
N SER A 167 -2.68 -2.16 -21.05
CA SER A 167 -4.10 -2.36 -21.38
C SER A 167 -4.72 -3.40 -20.44
N VAL A 168 -6.04 -3.33 -20.32
CA VAL A 168 -6.86 -4.36 -19.67
C VAL A 168 -7.11 -5.50 -20.64
N ASP A 169 -6.89 -6.74 -20.21
CA ASP A 169 -7.09 -7.95 -21.02
C ASP A 169 -8.53 -8.45 -20.99
N HIS A 170 -9.22 -8.21 -19.86
CA HIS A 170 -10.62 -8.59 -19.70
C HIS A 170 -11.35 -7.66 -18.74
N TRP A 171 -12.59 -7.32 -19.09
CA TRP A 171 -13.52 -6.51 -18.31
C TRP A 171 -14.68 -7.34 -17.76
N LEU A 172 -14.89 -7.28 -16.45
CA LEU A 172 -16.15 -7.68 -15.82
C LEU A 172 -16.99 -6.42 -15.64
N LEU A 173 -18.00 -6.25 -16.49
CA LEU A 173 -18.93 -5.14 -16.38
C LEU A 173 -20.08 -5.60 -15.47
N ASP A 174 -19.78 -5.60 -14.20
CA ASP A 174 -20.70 -5.98 -13.12
C ASP A 174 -21.22 -4.72 -12.41
N GLY A 175 -22.16 -4.89 -11.52
CA GLY A 175 -22.84 -3.81 -10.84
C GLY A 175 -24.35 -4.02 -10.93
N PHE A 176 -25.11 -3.21 -10.24
CA PHE A 176 -26.57 -3.36 -10.22
C PHE A 176 -27.20 -3.12 -11.58
N ALA A 177 -28.38 -3.73 -11.79
CA ALA A 177 -29.09 -3.71 -13.07
C ALA A 177 -29.18 -2.28 -13.65
N PRO A 178 -29.05 -2.11 -14.99
CA PRO A 178 -29.05 -0.79 -15.63
C PRO A 178 -30.27 0.09 -15.32
N ALA A 179 -31.40 -0.49 -14.96
CA ALA A 179 -32.58 0.26 -14.52
C ALA A 179 -32.47 0.75 -13.05
N ARG A 180 -31.63 0.10 -12.23
CA ARG A 180 -31.42 0.41 -10.80
C ARG A 180 -30.25 1.34 -10.59
N ASN A 181 -29.18 1.17 -11.37
CA ASN A 181 -27.97 1.99 -11.30
C ASN A 181 -27.57 2.49 -12.70
N PRO A 182 -28.27 3.49 -13.27
CA PRO A 182 -28.01 3.99 -14.62
C PRO A 182 -26.62 4.60 -14.79
N ASP A 183 -26.00 5.09 -13.72
CA ASP A 183 -24.72 5.78 -13.76
C ASP A 183 -23.55 4.88 -14.13
N MET A 184 -23.60 3.60 -13.77
CA MET A 184 -22.62 2.60 -14.16
C MET A 184 -22.62 2.23 -15.65
N TRP A 185 -23.63 2.70 -16.41
CA TRP A 185 -23.86 2.29 -17.79
C TRP A 185 -23.90 3.48 -18.76
N ARG A 186 -23.19 4.58 -18.41
CA ARG A 186 -23.07 5.79 -19.23
C ARG A 186 -22.05 5.61 -20.35
N ASP A 187 -22.27 6.28 -21.49
CA ASP A 187 -21.35 6.27 -22.64
C ASP A 187 -19.94 6.76 -22.29
N GLY A 188 -19.79 7.62 -21.28
CA GLY A 188 -18.48 8.06 -20.77
C GLY A 188 -17.65 6.89 -20.27
N LEU A 189 -18.22 6.03 -19.44
CA LEU A 189 -17.54 4.84 -18.90
C LEU A 189 -17.15 3.87 -20.04
N PHE A 190 -18.02 3.62 -21.01
CA PHE A 190 -17.67 2.76 -22.15
C PHE A 190 -16.52 3.33 -23.00
N ARG A 191 -16.40 4.66 -23.12
CA ARG A 191 -15.26 5.30 -23.79
C ARG A 191 -13.95 5.10 -23.01
N ASP A 192 -13.98 5.21 -21.69
CA ASP A 192 -12.79 5.01 -20.87
C ASP A 192 -12.38 3.53 -20.81
N ILE A 193 -13.34 2.61 -20.76
CA ILE A 193 -13.11 1.17 -20.96
C ILE A 193 -12.39 0.91 -22.28
N ALA A 194 -12.87 1.51 -23.39
CA ALA A 194 -12.23 1.37 -24.70
C ALA A 194 -10.81 1.96 -24.76
N ARG A 195 -10.56 3.09 -24.07
CA ARG A 195 -9.22 3.68 -23.97
C ARG A 195 -8.23 2.80 -23.21
N LEU A 196 -8.72 2.06 -22.21
CA LEU A 196 -7.93 1.13 -21.42
C LEU A 196 -7.83 -0.26 -22.07
N SER A 197 -8.44 -0.47 -23.24
CA SER A 197 -8.46 -1.74 -23.96
C SER A 197 -7.52 -1.74 -25.16
N SER A 198 -6.98 -2.91 -25.49
CA SER A 198 -6.21 -3.16 -26.71
C SER A 198 -6.96 -4.17 -27.60
N ALA A 199 -6.50 -4.34 -28.85
CA ALA A 199 -7.01 -5.39 -29.72
C ALA A 199 -6.91 -6.76 -29.02
N GLY A 200 -8.03 -7.47 -28.92
CA GLY A 200 -8.11 -8.74 -28.19
C GLY A 200 -8.69 -8.65 -26.78
N THR A 201 -8.84 -7.45 -26.21
CA THR A 201 -9.57 -7.28 -24.94
C THR A 201 -10.99 -7.80 -25.04
N THR A 202 -11.38 -8.57 -24.04
CA THR A 202 -12.76 -9.08 -23.92
C THR A 202 -13.53 -8.37 -22.82
N ALA A 203 -14.86 -8.33 -22.90
CA ALA A 203 -15.71 -7.80 -21.84
C ALA A 203 -16.96 -8.68 -21.71
N CYS A 204 -17.36 -8.97 -20.47
CA CYS A 204 -18.57 -9.73 -20.17
C CYS A 204 -19.45 -8.99 -19.16
N THR A 205 -20.77 -9.16 -19.30
CA THR A 205 -21.74 -8.62 -18.35
C THR A 205 -22.98 -9.51 -18.28
N PHE A 206 -23.58 -9.61 -17.10
CA PHE A 206 -24.86 -10.28 -16.91
C PHE A 206 -26.00 -9.59 -17.65
N SER A 207 -25.84 -8.32 -18.03
CA SER A 207 -26.89 -7.51 -18.66
C SER A 207 -26.98 -7.76 -20.16
N ALA A 208 -28.21 -8.07 -20.65
CA ALA A 208 -28.52 -8.12 -22.08
C ALA A 208 -29.28 -6.88 -22.57
N ALA A 209 -29.33 -5.81 -21.77
CA ALA A 209 -30.06 -4.58 -22.09
C ALA A 209 -29.52 -3.92 -23.37
N GLY A 210 -30.45 -3.46 -24.23
CA GLY A 210 -30.11 -2.85 -25.53
C GLY A 210 -29.21 -1.63 -25.40
N ARG A 211 -29.40 -0.81 -24.36
CA ARG A 211 -28.54 0.38 -24.11
C ARG A 211 -27.10 0.00 -23.82
N VAL A 212 -26.86 -1.07 -23.04
CA VAL A 212 -25.51 -1.56 -22.70
C VAL A 212 -24.80 -2.06 -23.95
N ARG A 213 -25.48 -2.90 -24.74
CA ARG A 213 -24.92 -3.43 -25.98
C ARG A 213 -24.56 -2.33 -26.97
N ARG A 214 -25.51 -1.39 -27.24
CA ARG A 214 -25.23 -0.23 -28.11
C ARG A 214 -24.14 0.70 -27.59
N GLY A 215 -24.02 0.85 -26.24
CA GLY A 215 -22.92 1.61 -25.63
C GLY A 215 -21.57 0.98 -25.92
N LEU A 216 -21.42 -0.32 -25.75
CA LEU A 216 -20.22 -1.09 -26.09
C LEU A 216 -19.90 -1.04 -27.59
N GLU A 217 -20.93 -1.19 -28.45
CA GLU A 217 -20.77 -1.09 -29.91
C GLU A 217 -20.23 0.29 -30.32
N ARG A 218 -20.80 1.38 -29.78
CA ARG A 218 -20.30 2.76 -30.02
C ARG A 218 -18.86 2.96 -29.53
N ALA A 219 -18.47 2.26 -28.47
CA ALA A 219 -17.12 2.29 -27.95
C ALA A 219 -16.10 1.43 -28.75
N GLY A 220 -16.55 0.69 -29.75
CA GLY A 220 -15.68 -0.08 -30.64
C GLY A 220 -15.61 -1.58 -30.33
N PHE A 221 -16.48 -2.10 -29.45
CA PHE A 221 -16.58 -3.52 -29.18
C PHE A 221 -17.52 -4.21 -30.18
N GLN A 222 -17.13 -5.39 -30.62
CA GLN A 222 -18.05 -6.32 -31.27
C GLN A 222 -18.82 -7.09 -30.20
N VAL A 223 -20.13 -6.96 -30.20
CA VAL A 223 -21.01 -7.46 -29.15
C VAL A 223 -21.80 -8.69 -29.60
N ARG A 224 -21.88 -9.70 -28.72
CA ARG A 224 -22.76 -10.88 -28.95
C ARG A 224 -23.58 -11.18 -27.71
N LYS A 225 -24.80 -11.68 -27.90
CA LYS A 225 -25.59 -12.27 -26.82
C LYS A 225 -25.09 -13.69 -26.57
N VAL A 226 -25.07 -14.08 -25.30
CA VAL A 226 -24.72 -15.43 -24.85
C VAL A 226 -25.97 -16.05 -24.23
N ASP A 227 -26.37 -17.23 -24.70
CA ASP A 227 -27.48 -17.97 -24.10
C ASP A 227 -27.09 -18.45 -22.70
N GLN A 228 -27.91 -18.17 -21.72
CA GLN A 228 -27.69 -18.48 -20.31
C GLN A 228 -28.77 -19.41 -19.74
N ARG A 229 -29.66 -19.97 -20.59
CA ARG A 229 -30.71 -20.88 -20.11
C ARG A 229 -30.13 -22.14 -19.47
N PRO A 230 -30.73 -22.70 -18.42
CA PRO A 230 -32.03 -22.35 -17.85
C PRO A 230 -32.02 -21.19 -16.85
N HIS A 231 -30.88 -20.66 -16.44
CA HIS A 231 -30.75 -19.66 -15.35
C HIS A 231 -31.30 -18.28 -15.76
N LYS A 232 -30.96 -17.81 -16.95
CA LYS A 232 -31.34 -16.53 -17.51
C LYS A 232 -31.44 -16.64 -19.04
N ARG A 233 -32.21 -15.78 -19.69
CA ARG A 233 -32.35 -15.88 -21.16
C ARG A 233 -31.02 -15.56 -21.88
N HIS A 234 -30.37 -14.43 -21.52
CA HIS A 234 -29.13 -13.99 -22.16
C HIS A 234 -28.26 -13.16 -21.23
N SER A 235 -26.95 -13.25 -21.41
CA SER A 235 -25.95 -12.29 -21.01
C SER A 235 -25.28 -11.65 -22.23
N THR A 236 -24.29 -10.79 -22.04
CA THR A 236 -23.54 -10.15 -23.13
C THR A 236 -22.06 -10.43 -23.00
N ALA A 237 -21.43 -10.84 -24.10
CA ALA A 237 -20.00 -10.87 -24.25
C ALA A 237 -19.59 -9.93 -25.40
N ALA A 238 -18.45 -9.30 -25.27
CA ALA A 238 -17.93 -8.34 -26.23
C ALA A 238 -16.42 -8.53 -26.44
N PHE A 239 -15.95 -8.14 -27.61
CA PHE A 239 -14.58 -8.25 -28.04
C PHE A 239 -14.14 -6.93 -28.66
N TYR A 240 -13.04 -6.34 -28.17
CA TYR A 240 -12.52 -5.08 -28.68
C TYR A 240 -11.62 -5.32 -29.91
N LYS A 241 -12.00 -4.76 -31.05
CA LYS A 241 -11.25 -4.92 -32.30
C LYS A 241 -10.06 -3.96 -32.47
N GLY A 242 -9.93 -3.02 -31.55
CA GLY A 242 -8.97 -1.92 -31.68
C GLY A 242 -9.59 -0.65 -32.28
N SER A 243 -8.98 0.48 -32.01
CA SER A 243 -9.35 1.78 -32.59
C SER A 243 -8.71 1.96 -33.97
N ARG A 244 -9.38 2.73 -34.86
CA ARG A 244 -8.80 3.16 -36.15
C ARG A 244 -7.49 3.97 -36.01
N LYS A 245 -7.16 4.45 -34.79
CA LYS A 245 -5.93 5.22 -34.49
C LYS A 245 -4.74 4.36 -34.09
N GLY A 246 -4.79 3.05 -34.28
CA GLY A 246 -3.73 2.09 -33.93
C GLY A 246 -3.84 1.52 -32.52
N PRO A 247 -3.17 0.38 -32.26
CA PRO A 247 -3.09 -0.20 -30.94
C PRO A 247 -2.31 0.73 -30.00
N LEU A 248 -2.67 0.73 -28.69
CA LEU A 248 -1.79 1.27 -27.67
C LEU A 248 -0.42 0.60 -27.79
N PRO A 249 0.69 1.34 -27.64
CA PRO A 249 2.00 0.72 -27.64
C PRO A 249 2.02 -0.44 -26.64
N THR A 250 2.50 -1.62 -27.06
CA THR A 250 2.64 -2.75 -26.16
C THR A 250 3.67 -2.38 -25.11
N PHE A 251 3.22 -2.17 -23.86
CA PHE A 251 4.12 -1.91 -22.75
C PHE A 251 4.96 -3.15 -22.47
N ARG A 252 6.27 -2.96 -22.34
CA ARG A 252 7.19 -4.00 -21.89
C ARG A 252 7.88 -3.52 -20.62
N ALA A 253 7.71 -4.27 -19.53
CA ALA A 253 8.48 -4.04 -18.32
C ALA A 253 9.98 -4.26 -18.59
N PRO A 254 10.88 -3.52 -17.91
CA PRO A 254 12.30 -3.82 -17.97
C PRO A 254 12.57 -5.24 -17.48
N SER A 255 13.44 -5.95 -18.17
CA SER A 255 13.84 -7.32 -17.76
C SER A 255 14.74 -7.29 -16.52
N GLU A 256 15.57 -6.26 -16.39
CA GLU A 256 16.51 -6.08 -15.28
C GLU A 256 16.44 -4.65 -14.71
N VAL A 257 16.59 -4.53 -13.38
CA VAL A 257 16.63 -3.26 -12.65
C VAL A 257 17.78 -3.29 -11.65
N THR A 258 18.57 -2.21 -11.58
CA THR A 258 19.61 -2.05 -10.56
C THR A 258 19.08 -1.25 -9.37
N VAL A 259 19.19 -1.81 -8.16
CA VAL A 259 18.85 -1.15 -6.89
C VAL A 259 20.13 -0.88 -6.12
N MET A 260 20.43 0.39 -5.87
CA MET A 260 21.62 0.84 -5.14
C MET A 260 21.31 0.99 -3.66
N GLY A 261 21.96 0.19 -2.81
CA GLY A 261 21.76 0.14 -1.37
C GLY A 261 20.82 -0.97 -0.93
N ALA A 262 21.37 -1.94 -0.20
CA ALA A 262 20.66 -3.14 0.23
C ALA A 262 20.10 -3.04 1.67
N GLY A 263 19.88 -1.84 2.20
CA GLY A 263 19.14 -1.60 3.43
C GLY A 263 17.64 -1.89 3.28
N LEU A 264 16.85 -1.50 4.29
CA LEU A 264 15.40 -1.75 4.31
C LEU A 264 14.69 -1.26 3.03
N ALA A 265 14.94 -0.01 2.62
CA ALA A 265 14.30 0.57 1.43
C ALA A 265 14.65 -0.19 0.15
N GLY A 266 15.95 -0.47 -0.07
CA GLY A 266 16.37 -1.19 -1.28
C GLY A 266 15.93 -2.65 -1.28
N SER A 267 15.93 -3.34 -0.14
CA SER A 267 15.42 -4.71 -0.05
C SER A 267 13.90 -4.78 -0.30
N CYS A 268 13.11 -3.79 0.18
CA CYS A 268 11.69 -3.67 -0.16
C CYS A 268 11.49 -3.46 -1.68
N VAL A 269 12.27 -2.54 -2.28
CA VAL A 269 12.20 -2.26 -3.73
C VAL A 269 12.58 -3.51 -4.54
N ALA A 270 13.68 -4.16 -4.17
CA ALA A 270 14.13 -5.39 -4.84
C ALA A 270 13.05 -6.48 -4.80
N ARG A 271 12.42 -6.69 -3.64
CA ARG A 271 11.34 -7.66 -3.48
C ARG A 271 10.12 -7.33 -4.34
N ALA A 272 9.67 -6.07 -4.32
CA ALA A 272 8.50 -5.63 -5.08
C ALA A 272 8.70 -5.74 -6.60
N LEU A 273 9.90 -5.49 -7.09
CA LEU A 273 10.28 -5.67 -8.51
C LEU A 273 10.36 -7.16 -8.89
N ALA A 274 11.01 -7.96 -8.05
CA ALA A 274 11.18 -9.40 -8.28
C ALA A 274 9.84 -10.13 -8.30
N GLU A 275 8.90 -9.78 -7.41
CA GLU A 275 7.53 -10.30 -7.42
C GLU A 275 6.76 -9.92 -8.69
N ARG A 276 7.14 -8.84 -9.37
CA ARG A 276 6.62 -8.45 -10.70
C ARG A 276 7.41 -9.06 -11.87
N GLY A 277 8.41 -9.91 -11.58
CA GLY A 277 9.13 -10.72 -12.56
C GLY A 277 10.36 -10.07 -13.16
N MET A 278 10.80 -8.95 -12.65
CA MET A 278 12.04 -8.32 -13.05
C MET A 278 13.23 -8.97 -12.34
N ASP A 279 14.35 -9.13 -13.03
CA ASP A 279 15.61 -9.51 -12.40
C ASP A 279 16.23 -8.28 -11.72
N VAL A 280 16.69 -8.43 -10.50
CA VAL A 280 17.16 -7.30 -9.68
C VAL A 280 18.62 -7.48 -9.31
N ARG A 281 19.46 -6.55 -9.74
CA ARG A 281 20.83 -6.37 -9.23
C ARG A 281 20.76 -5.50 -7.97
N LEU A 282 20.81 -6.13 -6.80
CA LEU A 282 20.80 -5.43 -5.52
C LEU A 282 22.24 -5.17 -5.06
N VAL A 283 22.65 -3.91 -5.10
CA VAL A 283 24.01 -3.49 -4.76
C VAL A 283 24.12 -3.28 -3.25
N ASP A 284 24.97 -4.05 -2.59
CA ASP A 284 25.26 -3.98 -1.16
C ASP A 284 26.69 -3.48 -0.95
N ASP A 285 26.84 -2.45 -0.11
CA ASP A 285 28.15 -1.92 0.29
C ASP A 285 28.48 -2.45 1.70
N PRO A 286 29.40 -3.43 1.83
CA PRO A 286 29.77 -3.97 3.12
C PRO A 286 30.40 -2.93 4.08
N ALA A 287 30.95 -1.84 3.55
CA ALA A 287 31.48 -0.74 4.38
C ALA A 287 30.37 0.09 5.05
N ARG A 288 29.12 -0.07 4.61
CA ARG A 288 27.94 0.68 5.07
C ARG A 288 26.77 -0.25 5.36
N PRO A 289 26.91 -1.14 6.34
CA PRO A 289 25.86 -2.12 6.64
C PRO A 289 24.54 -1.42 7.01
N ALA A 290 23.44 -2.08 6.68
CA ALA A 290 22.12 -1.63 7.10
C ALA A 290 22.02 -1.64 8.63
N THR A 291 21.30 -0.65 9.19
CA THR A 291 21.03 -0.63 10.63
C THR A 291 20.05 -1.74 10.99
N GLU A 292 20.46 -2.66 11.83
CA GLU A 292 19.64 -3.74 12.35
C GLU A 292 19.01 -3.32 13.68
N ILE A 293 17.68 -3.21 13.70
CA ILE A 293 16.89 -2.91 14.89
C ILE A 293 16.06 -4.15 15.21
N PRO A 294 16.23 -4.77 16.41
CA PRO A 294 15.55 -6.02 16.77
C PRO A 294 14.02 -5.92 16.78
N ALA A 295 13.49 -4.72 17.10
CA ALA A 295 12.06 -4.45 17.12
C ALA A 295 11.80 -2.99 16.76
N ALA A 296 11.62 -2.72 15.48
CA ALA A 296 11.17 -1.43 14.99
C ALA A 296 9.63 -1.39 15.01
N THR A 297 9.06 -0.36 15.64
CA THR A 297 7.61 -0.21 15.75
C THR A 297 7.02 0.34 14.45
N VAL A 298 6.01 -0.34 13.93
CA VAL A 298 5.20 0.12 12.79
C VAL A 298 4.09 1.02 13.32
N ASN A 299 4.39 2.29 13.49
CA ASN A 299 3.51 3.27 14.12
C ASN A 299 3.29 4.48 13.22
N PRO A 300 2.04 4.76 12.73
CA PRO A 300 1.78 5.89 11.85
C PRO A 300 1.81 7.22 12.61
N ARG A 301 2.37 8.24 11.97
CA ARG A 301 2.19 9.61 12.41
C ARG A 301 0.88 10.15 11.81
N LEU A 302 -0.23 9.97 12.52
CA LEU A 302 -1.53 10.45 12.10
C LEU A 302 -1.61 11.98 12.14
N LEU A 303 -2.29 12.57 11.18
CA LEU A 303 -2.59 13.99 11.10
C LEU A 303 -4.10 14.19 11.23
N ALA A 304 -4.51 15.27 11.91
CA ALA A 304 -5.90 15.58 12.16
C ALA A 304 -6.52 16.48 11.07
N ASP A 305 -5.96 16.46 9.87
CA ASP A 305 -6.45 17.20 8.72
C ASP A 305 -6.68 16.27 7.52
N GLY A 306 -7.37 16.72 6.51
CA GLY A 306 -7.61 15.98 5.27
C GLY A 306 -6.56 16.23 4.19
N SER A 307 -5.37 16.75 4.56
CA SER A 307 -4.32 17.06 3.60
C SER A 307 -3.85 15.85 2.81
N ALA A 308 -3.30 16.10 1.63
CA ALA A 308 -2.68 15.05 0.82
C ALA A 308 -1.58 14.30 1.61
N GLN A 309 -0.84 15.00 2.48
CA GLN A 309 0.15 14.39 3.34
C GLN A 309 -0.49 13.45 4.39
N ALA A 310 -1.65 13.81 4.96
CA ALA A 310 -2.39 12.96 5.89
C ALA A 310 -2.87 11.68 5.19
N ARG A 311 -3.49 11.82 4.01
CA ARG A 311 -3.96 10.69 3.20
C ARG A 311 -2.80 9.77 2.80
N GLN A 312 -1.70 10.32 2.30
CA GLN A 312 -0.51 9.57 1.91
C GLN A 312 0.08 8.77 3.08
N ARG A 313 0.21 9.37 4.28
CA ARG A 313 0.72 8.69 5.48
C ARG A 313 -0.19 7.56 5.94
N LEU A 314 -1.49 7.80 5.95
CA LEU A 314 -2.48 6.77 6.31
C LEU A 314 -2.45 5.62 5.29
N ARG A 315 -2.45 5.93 4.00
CA ARG A 315 -2.38 4.94 2.92
C ARG A 315 -1.11 4.08 3.01
N SER A 316 0.03 4.73 3.26
CA SER A 316 1.30 4.01 3.48
C SER A 316 1.23 3.06 4.66
N TYR A 317 0.64 3.48 5.78
CA TYR A 317 0.47 2.64 6.97
C TYR A 317 -0.44 1.44 6.69
N LEU A 318 -1.65 1.69 6.16
CA LEU A 318 -2.63 0.64 5.86
C LEU A 318 -2.14 -0.35 4.79
N TYR A 319 -1.28 0.08 3.88
CA TYR A 319 -0.60 -0.81 2.95
C TYR A 319 0.47 -1.65 3.67
N SER A 320 1.31 -1.00 4.46
CA SER A 320 2.52 -1.63 5.00
C SER A 320 2.23 -2.65 6.09
N ILE A 321 1.20 -2.46 6.94
CA ILE A 321 0.81 -3.46 7.94
C ILE A 321 0.35 -4.76 7.25
N HIS A 322 -0.41 -4.66 6.15
CA HIS A 322 -0.80 -5.79 5.34
C HIS A 322 0.41 -6.45 4.64
N TRP A 323 1.29 -5.64 4.06
CA TRP A 323 2.43 -6.17 3.32
C TRP A 323 3.44 -6.88 4.22
N LEU A 324 3.71 -6.32 5.41
CA LEU A 324 4.62 -6.86 6.42
C LEU A 324 4.11 -8.17 7.03
N ASP A 325 2.80 -8.36 7.15
CA ASP A 325 2.19 -9.59 7.67
C ASP A 325 2.53 -10.84 6.83
N ARG A 326 3.04 -10.67 5.64
CA ARG A 326 3.53 -11.75 4.75
C ARG A 326 4.88 -12.32 5.16
N PHE A 327 5.60 -11.66 6.10
CA PHE A 327 6.95 -12.01 6.52
C PHE A 327 6.98 -12.45 7.99
N HIS A 328 7.84 -13.41 8.28
CA HIS A 328 8.01 -13.93 9.66
C HIS A 328 8.82 -12.99 10.57
N ALA A 329 9.30 -11.87 10.02
CA ALA A 329 10.02 -10.84 10.76
C ALA A 329 9.11 -9.99 11.68
N THR A 330 7.77 -10.09 11.51
CA THR A 330 6.81 -9.42 12.40
C THR A 330 6.67 -10.20 13.69
N ALA A 331 6.67 -9.45 14.81
CA ALA A 331 6.51 -10.02 16.14
C ALA A 331 5.23 -9.47 16.79
N CYS A 332 5.31 -8.76 17.86
CA CYS A 332 4.16 -8.25 18.62
C CYS A 332 3.14 -7.50 17.75
N HIS A 333 1.85 -7.82 17.90
CA HIS A 333 0.74 -7.12 17.25
C HIS A 333 0.05 -6.17 18.24
N GLY A 334 -0.32 -4.99 17.73
CA GLY A 334 -0.86 -3.89 18.50
C GLY A 334 0.22 -2.88 18.90
N VAL A 335 -0.13 -1.60 18.88
CA VAL A 335 0.67 -0.47 19.38
C VAL A 335 -0.27 0.46 20.12
N LEU A 336 0.13 0.89 21.30
CA LEU A 336 -0.61 1.89 22.08
C LEU A 336 0.13 3.25 22.00
N GLN A 337 -0.51 4.23 21.34
CA GLN A 337 -0.05 5.61 21.36
C GLN A 337 -0.59 6.31 22.62
N LEU A 338 0.31 6.84 23.42
CA LEU A 338 0.01 7.50 24.69
C LEU A 338 0.18 9.03 24.56
N PRO A 339 -0.50 9.80 25.41
CA PRO A 339 -0.25 11.23 25.51
C PRO A 339 1.22 11.49 25.84
N GLY A 340 1.80 12.52 25.21
CA GLY A 340 3.18 12.93 25.43
C GLY A 340 3.73 13.76 24.27
N GLY A 341 4.58 14.73 24.56
CA GLY A 341 5.16 15.59 23.56
C GLY A 341 4.10 16.32 22.70
N ARG A 342 4.13 16.08 21.39
CA ARG A 342 3.16 16.68 20.45
C ARG A 342 1.78 15.99 20.47
N ASN A 343 1.67 14.78 20.99
CA ASN A 343 0.42 14.02 21.08
C ASN A 343 -0.23 14.26 22.45
N THR A 344 -0.86 15.40 22.63
CA THR A 344 -1.65 15.69 23.84
C THR A 344 -2.89 14.79 23.89
N ALA A 345 -3.48 14.56 25.08
CA ALA A 345 -4.69 13.77 25.20
C ALA A 345 -5.85 14.30 24.31
N PRO A 346 -6.17 15.61 24.26
CA PRO A 346 -7.17 16.14 23.33
C PRO A 346 -6.86 15.88 21.86
N ARG A 347 -5.56 15.88 21.49
CA ARG A 347 -5.17 15.55 20.12
C ARG A 347 -5.43 14.07 19.78
N LEU A 348 -5.15 13.15 20.70
CA LEU A 348 -5.44 11.73 20.48
C LEU A 348 -6.94 11.46 20.39
N GLU A 349 -7.75 12.14 21.18
CA GLU A 349 -9.22 12.09 21.09
C GLU A 349 -9.72 12.61 19.74
N LEU A 350 -9.18 13.74 19.26
CA LEU A 350 -9.49 14.29 17.93
C LEU A 350 -9.15 13.29 16.82
N LEU A 351 -7.97 12.64 16.89
CA LEU A 351 -7.57 11.61 15.94
C LEU A 351 -8.49 10.39 16.02
N ALA A 352 -8.85 9.94 17.22
CA ALA A 352 -9.78 8.83 17.39
C ALA A 352 -11.13 9.14 16.72
N ALA A 353 -11.71 10.31 16.98
CA ALA A 353 -12.96 10.74 16.39
C ALA A 353 -12.87 10.85 14.85
N GLN A 354 -11.76 11.36 14.33
CA GLN A 354 -11.57 11.53 12.90
C GLN A 354 -11.46 10.21 12.14
N TYR A 355 -10.88 9.19 12.75
CA TYR A 355 -10.63 7.90 12.10
C TYR A 355 -11.60 6.78 12.51
N HIS A 356 -12.52 7.05 13.45
CA HIS A 356 -13.43 6.06 14.03
C HIS A 356 -14.22 5.24 13.01
N ASP A 357 -14.80 5.91 11.99
CA ASP A 357 -15.68 5.27 11.03
C ASP A 357 -14.96 4.64 9.82
N MET A 358 -13.63 4.61 9.83
CA MET A 358 -12.86 4.11 8.69
C MET A 358 -12.49 2.63 8.78
N GLY A 359 -12.87 1.95 9.86
CA GLY A 359 -12.58 0.54 10.11
C GLY A 359 -11.94 0.32 11.50
N PRO A 360 -11.72 -0.93 11.90
CA PRO A 360 -11.29 -1.29 13.25
C PRO A 360 -9.78 -1.08 13.53
N TRP A 361 -9.04 -0.46 12.61
CA TRP A 361 -7.60 -0.31 12.67
C TRP A 361 -7.11 0.70 13.72
N VAL A 362 -8.01 1.53 14.29
CA VAL A 362 -7.72 2.52 15.34
C VAL A 362 -8.90 2.65 16.31
N ARG A 363 -8.62 2.74 17.60
CA ARG A 363 -9.64 2.99 18.62
C ARG A 363 -9.07 3.71 19.83
N SER A 364 -9.86 4.60 20.45
CA SER A 364 -9.55 5.18 21.74
C SER A 364 -9.76 4.13 22.83
N VAL A 365 -8.88 4.13 23.82
CA VAL A 365 -8.96 3.26 25.00
C VAL A 365 -8.67 4.09 26.25
N ASP A 366 -9.42 3.81 27.34
CA ASP A 366 -9.18 4.38 28.66
C ASP A 366 -8.00 3.67 29.36
N ALA A 367 -7.63 4.17 30.54
CA ALA A 367 -6.51 3.61 31.31
C ALA A 367 -6.76 2.14 31.73
N ALA A 368 -7.99 1.75 32.05
CA ALA A 368 -8.33 0.38 32.44
C ALA A 368 -8.18 -0.59 31.25
N THR A 369 -8.68 -0.21 30.09
CA THR A 369 -8.52 -0.97 28.84
C THR A 369 -7.05 -1.02 28.42
N ALA A 370 -6.33 0.11 28.53
CA ALA A 370 -4.89 0.17 28.25
C ALA A 370 -4.11 -0.80 29.16
N ALA A 371 -4.41 -0.84 30.46
CA ALA A 371 -3.80 -1.80 31.40
C ALA A 371 -4.08 -3.25 31.00
N SER A 372 -5.32 -3.56 30.61
CA SER A 372 -5.70 -4.91 30.18
C SER A 372 -4.90 -5.37 28.95
N VAL A 373 -4.76 -4.52 27.92
CA VAL A 373 -4.06 -4.90 26.68
C VAL A 373 -2.54 -4.89 26.83
N THR A 374 -1.98 -4.00 27.66
CA THR A 374 -0.54 -3.91 27.88
C THR A 374 -0.01 -4.90 28.91
N GLY A 375 -0.86 -5.34 29.84
CA GLY A 375 -0.50 -6.21 30.95
C GLY A 375 0.26 -5.50 32.08
N VAL A 376 0.29 -4.16 32.09
CA VAL A 376 0.87 -3.33 33.16
C VAL A 376 -0.15 -2.29 33.61
N PRO A 377 -0.15 -1.87 34.90
CA PRO A 377 -1.06 -0.81 35.37
C PRO A 377 -0.77 0.50 34.62
N MET A 378 -1.79 1.12 34.05
CA MET A 378 -1.65 2.35 33.27
C MET A 378 -2.30 3.53 33.98
N ARG A 379 -1.62 4.69 34.02
CA ARG A 379 -2.17 5.95 34.54
C ARG A 379 -3.04 6.67 33.52
N VAL A 380 -2.81 6.40 32.23
CA VAL A 380 -3.45 7.10 31.11
C VAL A 380 -3.94 6.13 30.06
N GLY A 381 -5.02 6.51 29.38
CA GLY A 381 -5.47 5.87 28.17
C GLY A 381 -4.74 6.39 26.93
N GLY A 382 -5.17 5.97 25.74
CA GLY A 382 -4.53 6.39 24.50
C GLY A 382 -5.24 5.91 23.25
N LEU A 383 -4.50 5.86 22.15
CA LEU A 383 -4.98 5.40 20.86
C LEU A 383 -4.37 4.03 20.55
N LEU A 384 -5.20 2.99 20.58
CA LEU A 384 -4.79 1.64 20.24
C LEU A 384 -4.90 1.41 18.73
N LEU A 385 -3.84 0.88 18.16
CA LEU A 385 -3.68 0.50 16.75
C LEU A 385 -3.53 -1.03 16.66
N PRO A 386 -4.63 -1.80 16.58
CA PRO A 386 -4.59 -3.26 16.69
C PRO A 386 -3.77 -3.96 15.59
N GLY A 387 -3.82 -3.41 14.36
CA GLY A 387 -3.08 -3.94 13.20
C GLY A 387 -1.61 -3.50 13.13
N ALA A 388 -1.17 -2.58 13.99
CA ALA A 388 0.23 -2.21 14.07
C ALA A 388 1.07 -3.37 14.65
N CYS A 389 2.37 -3.39 14.40
CA CYS A 389 3.25 -4.47 14.82
C CYS A 389 4.66 -3.97 15.11
N THR A 390 5.49 -4.87 15.60
CA THR A 390 6.95 -4.69 15.62
C THR A 390 7.60 -5.56 14.55
N VAL A 391 8.75 -5.10 14.06
CA VAL A 391 9.49 -5.78 12.99
C VAL A 391 10.96 -5.87 13.38
N ASP A 392 11.52 -7.07 13.34
CA ASP A 392 12.98 -7.29 13.33
C ASP A 392 13.51 -6.90 11.94
N ILE A 393 14.20 -5.77 11.88
CA ILE A 393 14.67 -5.20 10.60
C ILE A 393 15.72 -6.08 9.94
N GLY A 394 16.65 -6.65 10.72
CA GLY A 394 17.69 -7.53 10.18
C GLY A 394 17.08 -8.79 9.57
N ARG A 395 16.13 -9.41 10.27
CA ARG A 395 15.39 -10.57 9.77
C ARG A 395 14.55 -10.22 8.53
N LEU A 396 13.82 -9.10 8.57
CA LEU A 396 13.03 -8.67 7.42
C LEU A 396 13.89 -8.45 6.17
N ILE A 397 15.04 -7.80 6.30
CA ILE A 397 15.96 -7.58 5.17
C ILE A 397 16.41 -8.91 4.59
N ARG A 398 16.75 -9.91 5.42
CA ARG A 398 17.12 -11.25 4.94
C ARG A 398 15.97 -11.91 4.19
N GLU A 399 14.77 -11.96 4.78
CA GLU A 399 13.59 -12.57 4.13
C GLU A 399 13.20 -11.86 2.82
N LEU A 400 13.33 -10.53 2.75
CA LEU A 400 13.07 -9.77 1.52
C LEU A 400 14.01 -10.12 0.38
N ARG A 401 15.27 -10.42 0.70
CA ARG A 401 16.30 -10.80 -0.27
C ARG A 401 16.19 -12.26 -0.74
N GLU A 402 15.46 -13.11 -0.03
CA GLU A 402 15.21 -14.52 -0.37
C GLU A 402 14.22 -14.64 -1.53
N HIS A 403 14.68 -14.29 -2.71
CA HIS A 403 13.88 -14.42 -3.94
C HIS A 403 14.82 -14.78 -5.12
N PRO A 404 14.46 -15.73 -6.00
CA PRO A 404 15.35 -16.23 -7.06
C PRO A 404 15.76 -15.17 -8.09
N ARG A 405 15.01 -14.05 -8.18
CA ARG A 405 15.32 -12.93 -9.08
C ARG A 405 16.10 -11.79 -8.41
N ILE A 406 16.53 -11.95 -7.16
CA ILE A 406 17.33 -10.92 -6.47
C ILE A 406 18.78 -11.40 -6.40
N HIS A 407 19.68 -10.65 -7.01
CA HIS A 407 21.09 -10.96 -7.10
C HIS A 407 21.91 -9.89 -6.38
N LEU A 408 22.51 -10.25 -5.23
CA LEU A 408 23.42 -9.36 -4.52
C LEU A 408 24.69 -9.14 -5.34
N ARG A 409 25.16 -7.89 -5.38
CA ARG A 409 26.37 -7.44 -6.09
C ARG A 409 27.17 -6.47 -5.24
N ALA A 410 28.48 -6.47 -5.39
CA ALA A 410 29.34 -5.44 -4.85
C ALA A 410 29.15 -4.10 -5.61
N PRO A 411 29.50 -2.95 -4.99
CA PRO A 411 29.52 -1.68 -5.69
C PRO A 411 30.46 -1.71 -6.90
N GLU A 412 29.99 -1.20 -8.02
CA GLU A 412 30.77 -1.01 -9.24
C GLU A 412 30.76 0.49 -9.60
N PRO A 413 31.72 1.00 -10.41
CA PRO A 413 31.68 2.37 -10.91
C PRO A 413 30.35 2.69 -11.57
N THR A 414 29.71 3.78 -11.13
CA THR A 414 28.36 4.12 -11.58
C THR A 414 28.39 4.78 -12.94
N GLN A 415 27.59 4.30 -13.89
CA GLN A 415 27.38 4.97 -15.18
C GLN A 415 26.52 6.23 -14.97
N VAL A 416 26.84 7.32 -15.64
CA VAL A 416 26.13 8.60 -15.55
C VAL A 416 24.70 8.47 -16.09
N GLU A 417 24.50 7.76 -17.20
CA GLU A 417 23.19 7.46 -17.78
C GLU A 417 23.03 5.95 -17.94
N PRO A 418 22.31 5.29 -17.01
CA PRO A 418 22.12 3.85 -17.07
C PRO A 418 21.21 3.45 -18.23
N ALA A 419 21.62 2.41 -18.97
CA ALA A 419 20.81 1.83 -20.04
C ALA A 419 19.53 1.17 -19.49
N GLN A 420 19.63 0.57 -18.31
CA GLN A 420 18.53 -0.06 -17.56
C GLN A 420 18.10 0.83 -16.37
N PRO A 421 16.86 0.68 -15.88
CA PRO A 421 16.41 1.42 -14.70
C PRO A 421 17.33 1.21 -13.49
N ARG A 422 17.67 2.32 -12.83
CA ARG A 422 18.44 2.37 -11.58
C ARG A 422 17.63 3.07 -10.50
N ILE A 423 17.56 2.49 -9.31
CA ILE A 423 16.84 3.05 -8.17
C ILE A 423 17.82 3.29 -7.02
N LEU A 424 17.94 4.54 -6.57
CA LEU A 424 18.80 4.92 -5.46
C LEU A 424 18.07 4.74 -4.12
N CYS A 425 18.60 3.85 -3.25
CA CYS A 425 18.07 3.50 -1.93
C CYS A 425 19.14 3.54 -0.84
N THR A 426 20.15 4.41 -0.98
CA THR A 426 21.40 4.41 -0.18
C THR A 426 21.28 5.12 1.19
N GLY A 427 20.06 5.39 1.66
CA GLY A 427 19.84 6.02 2.97
C GLY A 427 20.55 7.38 3.08
N ALA A 428 21.33 7.60 4.12
CA ALA A 428 22.04 8.86 4.32
C ALA A 428 23.18 9.11 3.31
N ALA A 429 23.72 8.04 2.71
CA ALA A 429 24.74 8.17 1.64
C ALA A 429 24.19 8.67 0.31
N ILE A 430 22.88 8.89 0.20
CA ILE A 430 22.23 9.46 -0.99
C ILE A 430 22.85 10.82 -1.40
N SER A 431 23.32 11.59 -0.44
CA SER A 431 23.94 12.90 -0.66
C SER A 431 25.29 12.85 -1.39
N GLU A 432 25.86 11.68 -1.59
CA GLU A 432 27.11 11.49 -2.34
C GLU A 432 26.88 11.41 -3.86
N PHE A 433 25.64 11.25 -4.27
CA PHE A 433 25.26 11.26 -5.69
C PHE A 433 24.97 12.70 -6.14
N GLU A 434 25.71 13.19 -7.11
CA GLU A 434 25.59 14.57 -7.62
C GLU A 434 24.15 14.87 -8.09
N GLU A 435 23.53 13.92 -8.76
CA GLU A 435 22.17 14.03 -9.29
C GLU A 435 21.08 14.19 -8.22
N THR A 436 21.41 14.03 -6.95
CA THR A 436 20.51 14.20 -5.79
C THR A 436 20.74 15.50 -5.03
N GLY A 437 21.66 16.35 -5.47
CA GLY A 437 22.07 17.57 -4.77
C GLY A 437 20.95 18.60 -4.53
N TYR A 438 19.86 18.53 -5.30
CA TYR A 438 18.69 19.38 -5.10
C TYR A 438 17.76 18.93 -3.97
N LEU A 439 17.93 17.72 -3.46
CA LEU A 439 17.09 17.18 -2.39
C LEU A 439 17.48 17.81 -1.04
N GLU A 440 16.49 18.29 -0.32
CA GLU A 440 16.68 18.84 1.03
C GLU A 440 16.72 17.68 2.05
N LEU A 441 17.84 16.98 2.12
CA LEU A 441 18.07 15.82 2.98
C LEU A 441 19.18 16.09 4.00
N LEU A 442 18.91 15.70 5.24
CA LEU A 442 19.88 15.73 6.33
C LEU A 442 20.11 14.33 6.90
N PRO A 443 21.37 13.98 7.20
CA PRO A 443 21.69 12.84 8.05
C PRO A 443 21.30 13.18 9.50
N VAL A 444 20.47 12.31 10.11
CA VAL A 444 20.08 12.44 11.52
C VAL A 444 20.44 11.16 12.24
N TRP A 445 21.37 11.28 13.16
CA TRP A 445 21.81 10.16 13.99
C TRP A 445 20.80 9.87 15.09
N GLY A 446 20.82 8.65 15.61
CA GLY A 446 20.00 8.25 16.74
C GLY A 446 20.47 6.96 17.35
N GLU A 447 20.27 6.86 18.64
CA GLU A 447 20.62 5.69 19.44
C GLU A 447 19.41 5.20 20.22
N LEU A 448 19.25 3.88 20.28
CA LEU A 448 18.31 3.16 21.12
C LEU A 448 19.09 2.49 22.24
N GLN A 449 18.51 2.44 23.44
CA GLN A 449 19.00 1.56 24.48
C GLN A 449 18.22 0.25 24.47
N GLN A 450 18.92 -0.83 24.72
CA GLN A 450 18.35 -2.15 24.96
C GLN A 450 18.35 -2.40 26.46
N VAL A 451 17.18 -2.76 27.01
CA VAL A 451 17.02 -2.94 28.46
C VAL A 451 16.22 -4.22 28.76
N GLN A 452 16.54 -4.86 29.88
CA GLN A 452 15.66 -5.84 30.50
C GLN A 452 14.76 -5.12 31.48
N ILE A 453 13.43 -5.34 31.41
CA ILE A 453 12.46 -4.74 32.32
C ILE A 453 11.70 -5.87 33.01
N THR A 454 11.69 -5.84 34.35
CA THR A 454 10.87 -6.78 35.14
C THR A 454 9.42 -6.33 35.15
N GLY A 455 8.53 -7.17 34.62
CA GLY A 455 7.09 -6.84 34.55
C GLY A 455 6.78 -5.73 33.52
N GLY A 456 7.50 -5.69 32.41
CA GLY A 456 7.28 -4.71 31.36
C GLY A 456 6.06 -4.98 30.48
N PRO A 457 5.66 -4.00 29.62
CA PRO A 457 4.46 -4.09 28.80
C PRO A 457 4.57 -5.15 27.70
N ARG A 458 3.44 -5.80 27.37
CA ARG A 458 3.37 -6.81 26.29
C ARG A 458 3.30 -6.18 24.90
N LEU A 459 2.88 -4.91 24.80
CA LEU A 459 2.74 -4.15 23.56
C LEU A 459 3.72 -3.00 23.52
N PRO A 460 4.15 -2.56 22.33
CA PRO A 460 4.83 -1.28 22.16
C PRO A 460 3.99 -0.13 22.69
N LEU A 461 4.60 0.72 23.47
CA LEU A 461 4.06 1.99 23.93
C LEU A 461 4.83 3.13 23.22
N VAL A 462 4.10 4.08 22.65
CA VAL A 462 4.67 5.22 21.91
C VAL A 462 4.05 6.52 22.41
N GLY A 463 4.85 7.47 22.80
CA GLY A 463 4.42 8.78 23.28
C GLY A 463 5.54 9.79 23.18
N ASP A 464 5.98 10.34 24.30
CA ASP A 464 7.18 11.19 24.35
C ASP A 464 8.49 10.41 24.18
N GLY A 465 8.46 9.12 24.24
CA GLY A 465 9.47 8.15 23.88
C GLY A 465 8.78 6.91 23.32
N PHE A 466 9.48 5.79 23.35
CA PHE A 466 8.88 4.49 23.09
C PHE A 466 9.52 3.38 23.91
N ILE A 467 8.72 2.36 24.17
CA ILE A 467 9.14 1.08 24.76
C ILE A 467 8.63 0.01 23.81
N THR A 468 9.51 -0.77 23.23
CA THR A 468 9.16 -1.82 22.27
C THR A 468 9.69 -3.17 22.74
N PRO A 469 8.83 -4.15 23.06
CA PRO A 469 9.28 -5.48 23.45
C PRO A 469 9.87 -6.26 22.27
N TRP A 470 10.86 -7.10 22.54
CA TRP A 470 11.42 -8.11 21.63
C TRP A 470 11.90 -9.33 22.42
N GLY A 471 12.28 -10.43 21.75
CA GLY A 471 12.63 -11.68 22.42
C GLY A 471 13.81 -11.62 23.41
N GLY A 472 14.65 -10.60 23.35
CA GLY A 472 15.80 -10.37 24.24
C GLY A 472 15.58 -9.26 25.27
N GLY A 473 14.39 -8.64 25.36
CA GLY A 473 14.10 -7.52 26.28
C GLY A 473 13.27 -6.41 25.64
N TYR A 474 13.68 -5.17 25.84
CA TYR A 474 12.99 -3.99 25.32
C TYR A 474 13.96 -3.02 24.65
N SER A 475 13.51 -2.38 23.59
CA SER A 475 14.18 -1.20 23.00
C SER A 475 13.50 0.06 23.51
N VAL A 476 14.26 1.02 24.04
CA VAL A 476 13.77 2.30 24.55
C VAL A 476 14.53 3.47 23.92
N GLY A 477 13.87 4.60 23.75
CA GLY A 477 14.52 5.80 23.17
C GLY A 477 13.56 6.63 22.32
N SER A 478 14.09 7.39 21.34
CA SER A 478 15.44 7.45 20.80
C SER A 478 16.00 8.87 20.88
N SER A 479 17.31 8.99 20.84
CA SER A 479 17.95 10.28 20.56
C SER A 479 17.68 10.72 19.12
N TYR A 480 17.74 12.03 18.89
CA TYR A 480 17.57 12.67 17.59
C TYR A 480 18.67 13.73 17.43
N GLU A 481 19.72 13.39 16.70
CA GLU A 481 21.00 14.10 16.75
C GLU A 481 21.32 14.66 15.37
N GLN A 482 21.42 15.97 15.25
CA GLN A 482 21.87 16.64 14.01
C GLN A 482 23.36 16.43 13.75
N SER A 483 24.14 16.32 14.84
CA SER A 483 25.54 15.88 14.83
C SER A 483 25.72 14.72 15.80
N PRO A 484 26.61 13.74 15.52
CA PRO A 484 26.77 12.57 16.38
C PRO A 484 27.13 12.92 17.81
N TRP A 485 26.35 12.46 18.80
CA TRP A 485 26.68 12.57 20.21
C TRP A 485 27.63 11.48 20.65
N THR A 486 28.31 11.71 21.77
CA THR A 486 29.05 10.64 22.42
C THR A 486 28.10 9.58 22.94
N PRO A 487 28.52 8.29 22.98
CA PRO A 487 27.69 7.21 23.49
C PRO A 487 27.15 7.45 24.91
N GLY A 488 27.98 8.03 25.80
CA GLY A 488 27.54 8.37 27.15
C GLY A 488 26.42 9.39 27.19
N ARG A 489 26.50 10.45 26.37
CA ARG A 489 25.46 11.47 26.26
C ARG A 489 24.15 10.88 25.70
N ALA A 490 24.23 10.09 24.64
CA ALA A 490 23.03 9.47 24.02
C ALA A 490 22.34 8.49 24.99
N ARG A 491 23.13 7.68 25.72
CA ARG A 491 22.62 6.77 26.74
C ARG A 491 21.94 7.54 27.88
N ALA A 492 22.58 8.52 28.49
CA ALA A 492 21.99 9.31 29.57
C ALA A 492 20.66 9.93 29.11
N PHE A 493 20.65 10.63 27.97
CA PHE A 493 19.43 11.22 27.40
C PHE A 493 18.28 10.22 27.22
N ASN A 494 18.58 9.03 26.68
CA ASN A 494 17.55 8.03 26.42
C ASN A 494 16.99 7.42 27.71
N LEU A 495 17.86 7.14 28.71
CA LEU A 495 17.44 6.53 29.96
C LEU A 495 16.70 7.53 30.85
N ASP A 496 17.18 8.77 31.00
CA ASP A 496 16.50 9.82 31.78
C ASP A 496 15.08 10.09 31.24
N ARG A 497 14.96 10.15 29.90
CA ARG A 497 13.68 10.32 29.25
C ARG A 497 12.75 9.10 29.42
N PHE A 498 13.29 7.91 29.35
CA PHE A 498 12.55 6.68 29.57
C PHE A 498 12.02 6.59 31.00
N GLU A 499 12.85 6.88 32.02
CA GLU A 499 12.44 6.87 33.43
C GLU A 499 11.35 7.89 33.72
N SER A 500 11.55 9.12 33.25
CA SER A 500 10.55 10.19 33.38
C SER A 500 9.22 9.82 32.72
N TRP A 501 9.28 9.25 31.52
CA TRP A 501 8.08 8.86 30.79
C TRP A 501 7.35 7.68 31.45
N TRP A 502 8.10 6.67 31.93
CA TRP A 502 7.53 5.56 32.70
C TRP A 502 6.75 6.06 33.92
N ALA A 503 7.33 6.90 34.74
CA ALA A 503 6.73 7.45 35.95
C ALA A 503 5.40 8.19 35.67
N ASN A 504 5.28 8.82 34.49
CA ASN A 504 4.06 9.56 34.09
C ASN A 504 2.98 8.68 33.45
N THR A 505 3.32 7.49 32.98
CA THR A 505 2.41 6.68 32.15
C THR A 505 2.04 5.33 32.79
N ILE A 506 2.94 4.72 33.55
CA ILE A 506 2.77 3.39 34.15
C ILE A 506 2.73 3.50 35.68
N ASP A 507 1.73 2.89 36.29
CA ASP A 507 1.54 2.90 37.74
C ASP A 507 2.21 1.68 38.39
N ALA A 508 3.49 1.49 38.08
CA ALA A 508 4.31 0.42 38.67
C ALA A 508 5.77 0.90 38.84
N PRO A 509 6.49 0.38 39.82
CA PRO A 509 7.91 0.68 40.01
C PRO A 509 8.70 0.23 38.78
N LEU A 510 9.57 1.09 38.26
CA LEU A 510 10.47 0.72 37.19
C LEU A 510 11.71 -0.01 37.75
N ARG A 511 11.94 -1.22 37.25
CA ARG A 511 13.16 -1.99 37.51
C ARG A 511 13.70 -2.47 36.17
N TYR A 512 14.88 -2.01 35.80
CA TYR A 512 15.51 -2.40 34.55
C TYR A 512 17.03 -2.51 34.66
N GLU A 513 17.61 -3.22 33.69
CA GLU A 513 19.04 -3.32 33.45
C GLU A 513 19.33 -2.96 31.99
N ALA A 514 20.30 -2.11 31.74
CA ALA A 514 20.73 -1.76 30.38
C ALA A 514 21.70 -2.83 29.85
N ILE A 515 21.30 -3.54 28.81
CA ILE A 515 21.99 -4.71 28.25
C ILE A 515 22.68 -4.42 26.90
N GLY A 516 22.36 -3.31 26.24
CA GLY A 516 22.96 -2.99 24.94
C GLY A 516 22.46 -1.69 24.33
N ARG A 517 22.88 -1.44 23.11
CA ARG A 517 22.45 -0.27 22.32
C ARG A 517 22.49 -0.56 20.83
N VAL A 518 21.68 0.17 20.07
CA VAL A 518 21.68 0.18 18.60
C VAL A 518 21.79 1.63 18.14
N ARG A 519 22.71 1.92 17.23
CA ARG A 519 22.92 3.26 16.68
C ARG A 519 22.76 3.23 15.16
N GLY A 520 22.16 4.27 14.59
CA GLY A 520 21.98 4.39 13.15
C GLY A 520 21.89 5.84 12.68
N CYS A 521 21.99 6.03 11.37
CA CYS A 521 21.82 7.31 10.71
C CYS A 521 20.61 7.27 9.78
N ARG A 522 19.69 8.21 9.95
CA ARG A 522 18.47 8.35 9.16
C ARG A 522 18.66 9.42 8.10
N ALA A 523 18.20 9.18 6.87
CA ALA A 523 17.99 10.24 5.90
C ALA A 523 16.64 10.91 6.18
N VAL A 524 16.65 12.19 6.47
CA VAL A 524 15.45 12.96 6.85
C VAL A 524 15.31 14.16 5.93
N THR A 525 14.15 14.31 5.31
CA THR A 525 13.81 15.48 4.48
C THR A 525 13.39 16.68 5.33
N SER A 526 13.53 17.90 4.80
CA SER A 526 13.11 19.15 5.47
C SER A 526 11.62 19.13 5.85
N ASP A 527 10.76 18.49 5.05
CA ASP A 527 9.31 18.41 5.26
C ASP A 527 8.83 17.08 5.88
N ARG A 528 9.76 16.21 6.26
CA ARG A 528 9.45 14.91 6.90
C ARG A 528 8.62 13.95 6.05
N SER A 529 8.56 14.16 4.72
CA SER A 529 7.96 13.23 3.76
C SER A 529 9.05 12.48 2.99
N PRO A 530 8.88 11.21 2.66
CA PRO A 530 9.86 10.46 1.88
C PRO A 530 10.01 11.04 0.47
N VAL A 531 11.06 10.65 -0.23
CA VAL A 531 11.26 10.94 -1.66
C VAL A 531 11.09 9.65 -2.42
N ILE A 532 10.09 9.63 -3.32
CA ILE A 532 9.71 8.45 -4.10
C ILE A 532 9.46 8.89 -5.55
N GLY A 533 9.96 8.16 -6.52
CA GLY A 533 9.68 8.42 -7.93
C GLY A 533 10.91 8.67 -8.78
N PRO A 534 10.78 9.33 -9.94
CA PRO A 534 11.90 9.65 -10.79
C PRO A 534 12.81 10.71 -10.15
N LEU A 535 14.10 10.63 -10.45
CA LEU A 535 15.01 11.75 -10.26
C LEU A 535 14.74 12.83 -11.32
N HIS A 536 15.00 14.08 -10.98
CA HIS A 536 14.77 15.21 -11.89
C HIS A 536 16.09 15.92 -12.19
N ASP A 537 16.18 16.47 -13.37
CA ASP A 537 17.24 17.39 -13.74
C ASP A 537 16.95 18.81 -13.19
N PRO A 538 17.89 19.78 -13.32
CA PRO A 538 17.68 21.14 -12.83
C PRO A 538 16.50 21.88 -13.48
N THR A 539 15.99 21.43 -14.63
CA THR A 539 14.81 22.01 -15.29
C THR A 539 13.50 21.46 -14.73
N GLY A 540 13.57 20.40 -13.89
CA GLY A 540 12.42 19.67 -13.38
C GLY A 540 11.94 18.54 -14.28
N ALA A 541 12.64 18.23 -15.38
CA ALA A 541 12.32 17.09 -16.21
C ALA A 541 12.80 15.78 -15.56
N PRO A 542 12.03 14.67 -15.66
CA PRO A 542 12.44 13.40 -15.11
C PRO A 542 13.65 12.85 -15.85
N ARG A 543 14.68 12.42 -15.11
CA ARG A 543 15.85 11.74 -15.67
C ARG A 543 15.49 10.34 -16.17
N LYS A 544 15.90 10.03 -17.37
CA LYS A 544 15.64 8.72 -17.99
C LYS A 544 16.24 7.58 -17.15
N ASN A 545 15.45 6.55 -16.86
CA ASN A 545 15.88 5.34 -16.14
C ASN A 545 16.46 5.59 -14.73
N GLN A 546 16.21 6.73 -14.10
CA GLN A 546 16.74 7.06 -12.78
C GLN A 546 15.62 7.34 -11.79
N PHE A 547 15.59 6.56 -10.73
CA PHE A 547 14.55 6.61 -9.69
C PHE A 547 15.16 6.66 -8.30
N ILE A 548 14.33 6.98 -7.30
CA ILE A 548 14.78 7.14 -5.93
C ILE A 548 13.72 6.67 -4.93
N SER A 549 14.19 6.08 -3.81
CA SER A 549 13.41 5.78 -2.61
C SER A 549 14.27 6.09 -1.38
N THR A 550 14.07 7.26 -0.78
CA THR A 550 14.88 7.76 0.34
C THR A 550 14.11 8.71 1.24
N GLY A 551 14.76 9.27 2.25
CA GLY A 551 14.14 10.25 3.14
C GLY A 551 13.07 9.69 4.06
N HIS A 552 13.09 8.39 4.33
CA HIS A 552 12.10 7.69 5.14
C HIS A 552 12.12 8.08 6.63
N GLY A 553 13.21 8.71 7.10
CA GLY A 553 13.35 9.19 8.46
C GLY A 553 13.15 8.09 9.51
N SER A 554 12.28 8.36 10.50
CA SER A 554 11.93 7.39 11.56
C SER A 554 10.74 6.48 11.20
N HIS A 555 10.18 6.61 10.00
CA HIS A 555 8.99 5.85 9.56
C HIS A 555 9.28 4.90 8.40
N GLY A 556 10.53 4.44 8.28
CA GLY A 556 10.96 3.56 7.21
C GLY A 556 10.17 2.25 7.13
N THR A 557 9.75 1.69 8.27
CA THR A 557 8.90 0.49 8.33
C THR A 557 7.54 0.65 7.65
N ILE A 558 7.06 1.89 7.53
CA ILE A 558 5.78 2.23 6.88
C ILE A 558 6.03 2.69 5.44
N SER A 559 6.95 3.63 5.26
CA SER A 559 7.10 4.28 3.95
C SER A 559 7.94 3.50 2.95
N ALA A 560 8.86 2.63 3.38
CA ALA A 560 9.71 1.88 2.45
C ALA A 560 8.95 0.76 1.70
N PRO A 561 8.13 -0.10 2.36
CA PRO A 561 7.31 -1.07 1.63
C PRO A 561 6.33 -0.41 0.65
N PHE A 562 5.70 0.69 1.05
CA PHE A 562 4.78 1.43 0.21
C PHE A 562 5.46 2.09 -0.99
N ALA A 563 6.62 2.73 -0.77
CA ALA A 563 7.44 3.30 -1.84
C ALA A 563 7.88 2.25 -2.85
N ALA A 564 8.26 1.08 -2.36
CA ALA A 564 8.66 -0.05 -3.19
C ALA A 564 7.55 -0.51 -4.13
N ASP A 565 6.31 -0.61 -3.62
CA ASP A 565 5.17 -0.95 -4.45
C ASP A 565 4.88 0.12 -5.51
N CYS A 566 4.89 1.40 -5.13
CA CYS A 566 4.67 2.51 -6.06
C CYS A 566 5.68 2.50 -7.22
N LEU A 567 6.97 2.32 -6.92
CA LEU A 567 8.03 2.28 -7.94
C LEU A 567 7.92 1.04 -8.82
N ALA A 568 7.73 -0.13 -8.22
CA ALA A 568 7.62 -1.38 -8.96
C ALA A 568 6.37 -1.42 -9.86
N ALA A 569 5.25 -0.84 -9.40
CA ALA A 569 4.05 -0.70 -10.19
C ALA A 569 4.27 0.15 -11.45
N VAL A 570 4.89 1.33 -11.31
CA VAL A 570 5.19 2.21 -12.44
C VAL A 570 6.13 1.53 -13.43
N LEU A 571 7.19 0.86 -12.95
CA LEU A 571 8.12 0.13 -13.81
C LEU A 571 7.49 -1.11 -14.46
N ASN A 572 6.40 -1.65 -13.91
CA ASN A 572 5.63 -2.73 -14.53
C ASN A 572 4.48 -2.22 -15.44
N GLY A 573 4.36 -0.91 -15.65
CA GLY A 573 3.29 -0.30 -16.46
C GLY A 573 1.91 -0.34 -15.80
N GLU A 574 1.86 -0.65 -14.52
CA GLU A 574 0.72 -0.43 -13.66
C GLU A 574 0.64 1.06 -13.29
N PHE A 575 -0.15 1.41 -12.30
CA PHE A 575 -0.23 2.77 -11.78
C PHE A 575 0.16 2.79 -10.29
N SER A 576 0.68 3.92 -9.82
CA SER A 576 0.85 4.18 -8.39
C SER A 576 -0.51 4.38 -7.73
N VAL A 577 -0.70 3.87 -6.51
CA VAL A 577 -1.94 4.08 -5.75
C VAL A 577 -2.08 5.48 -5.14
N LEU A 578 -1.05 6.32 -5.26
CA LEU A 578 -1.09 7.72 -4.87
C LEU A 578 -1.93 8.53 -5.88
N ASP A 579 -2.77 9.43 -5.40
CA ASP A 579 -3.36 10.46 -6.27
C ASP A 579 -2.32 11.54 -6.63
N ALA A 580 -2.68 12.48 -7.50
CA ALA A 580 -1.74 13.50 -7.96
C ALA A 580 -1.22 14.42 -6.85
N GLU A 581 -2.06 14.74 -5.85
CA GLU A 581 -1.66 15.55 -4.70
C GLU A 581 -0.77 14.77 -3.74
N GLU A 582 -1.11 13.51 -3.48
CA GLU A 582 -0.31 12.59 -2.66
C GLU A 582 1.06 12.34 -3.32
N ASP A 583 1.10 12.15 -4.64
CA ASP A 583 2.34 11.97 -5.40
C ASP A 583 3.22 13.22 -5.32
N ALA A 584 2.63 14.41 -5.45
CA ALA A 584 3.35 15.67 -5.27
C ALA A 584 4.00 15.82 -3.89
N CYS A 585 3.39 15.24 -2.84
CA CYS A 585 3.95 15.25 -1.48
C CYS A 585 5.19 14.38 -1.33
N VAL A 586 5.42 13.40 -2.20
CA VAL A 586 6.55 12.47 -2.13
C VAL A 586 7.53 12.62 -3.29
N SER A 587 7.15 13.27 -4.38
CA SER A 587 8.03 13.54 -5.51
C SER A 587 9.21 14.44 -5.12
N GLY A 588 10.42 14.12 -5.58
CA GLY A 588 11.61 14.98 -5.42
C GLY A 588 11.47 16.35 -6.08
N LEU A 589 10.60 16.48 -7.08
CA LEU A 589 10.33 17.74 -7.81
C LEU A 589 9.87 18.87 -6.88
N ARG A 590 9.23 18.56 -5.75
CA ARG A 590 8.77 19.54 -4.77
C ARG A 590 9.89 20.43 -4.20
N PHE A 591 11.11 19.91 -4.11
CA PHE A 591 12.27 20.67 -3.65
C PHE A 591 12.74 21.66 -4.71
N LEU A 592 12.85 21.26 -5.97
CA LEU A 592 13.16 22.18 -7.07
C LEU A 592 12.15 23.33 -7.16
N GLN A 593 10.85 23.00 -7.05
CA GLN A 593 9.78 24.00 -7.07
C GLN A 593 9.85 24.94 -5.85
N ARG A 594 10.24 24.44 -4.69
CA ARG A 594 10.43 25.24 -3.47
C ARG A 594 11.61 26.18 -3.61
N GLN A 595 12.76 25.67 -4.10
CA GLN A 595 13.97 26.45 -4.36
C GLN A 595 13.72 27.54 -5.40
N ALA A 596 13.03 27.23 -6.49
CA ALA A 596 12.66 28.22 -7.51
C ALA A 596 11.79 29.35 -6.93
N ARG A 597 10.82 29.02 -6.07
CA ARG A 597 9.98 30.03 -5.39
C ARG A 597 10.76 30.95 -4.43
N ARG A 598 11.88 30.45 -3.88
CA ARG A 598 12.79 31.21 -3.02
C ARG A 598 13.88 31.97 -3.79
N GLY A 599 13.90 31.89 -5.11
CA GLY A 599 14.93 32.52 -5.95
C GLY A 599 16.32 31.89 -5.82
N LEU A 600 16.42 30.67 -5.25
CA LEU A 600 17.67 29.95 -5.12
C LEU A 600 18.09 29.35 -6.48
N ARG A 601 19.39 29.38 -6.80
CA ARG A 601 19.91 28.67 -7.98
C ARG A 601 19.70 27.16 -7.79
N HIS A 602 19.19 26.50 -8.81
CA HIS A 602 18.96 25.06 -8.80
C HIS A 602 20.25 24.30 -8.41
N GLY A 603 20.14 23.41 -7.42
CA GLY A 603 21.23 22.58 -6.94
C GLY A 603 22.06 23.14 -5.78
N ALA A 604 21.77 24.36 -5.30
CA ALA A 604 22.37 24.85 -4.07
C ALA A 604 21.74 24.14 -2.86
N ARG A 605 22.57 23.44 -2.04
CA ARG A 605 22.10 22.96 -0.74
C ARG A 605 21.69 24.16 0.11
N PRO A 606 20.46 24.17 0.66
CA PRO A 606 20.12 25.20 1.65
C PRO A 606 21.07 25.05 2.87
N PRO A 607 21.44 26.16 3.51
CA PRO A 607 22.28 26.10 4.70
C PRO A 607 21.60 25.30 5.81
N ALA A 608 22.39 24.55 6.58
CA ALA A 608 21.90 23.64 7.62
C ALA A 608 21.05 24.33 8.71
N GLU A 609 21.12 25.64 8.82
CA GLU A 609 20.39 26.45 9.78
C GLU A 609 18.86 26.55 9.53
N GLU A 610 18.38 26.24 8.32
CA GLU A 610 16.94 26.29 7.99
C GLU A 610 16.14 25.03 8.41
N PHE A 611 16.78 24.04 9.03
CA PHE A 611 16.15 22.75 9.39
C PHE A 611 15.74 22.65 10.88
N GLY A 612 15.40 23.74 11.50
CA GLY A 612 14.91 23.85 12.89
C GLY A 612 13.60 23.12 13.19
#